data_2b05c6e2b25980f93e456a9492a4c804
#
_entry.id   2b05c6e2b25980f93e456a9492a4c804
#
_cell.length_a   1.000
_cell.length_b   1.000
_cell.length_c   1.000
_cell.angle_alpha   90.00
_cell.angle_beta   90.00
_cell.angle_gamma   90.00
#
_symmetry.space_group_name_H-M   'P 1'
#
loop_
_entity.id
_entity.type
_entity.pdbx_description
1 polymer ?
#
loop_
_entity_poly.entity_id
_entity_poly.type
_entity_poly.pdbx_seq_one_letter_code
_entity_poly.pdbx_strand_id
1 'polypeptide(L)'
;YNNDGWSDLYITGVNINILYHNNQDKTFTDVTEIAGVTGQFTSGRKPWSVASAWFDYNRDGHLDLFVVNYLDWSLKGNKVCGDVGKRLSCSPALYDGLPNILYRNNGDGTFTDVSQETTIGSHIGKGMSAAIADYNDDGQIDIFVTNDSERNFLFHNIKGKYFLHTNVVCI
;
A
#
# COMPACT_ATOMS: atom_id res chain seq x y z
N TYR A 1 0.69 15.70 2.01
CA TYR A 1 0.05 15.17 0.81
C TYR A 1 -0.47 16.25 -0.14
N ASN A 2 -0.76 17.44 0.38
CA ASN A 2 -1.36 18.58 -0.33
C ASN A 2 -0.36 19.69 -0.70
N ASN A 3 0.94 19.47 -0.50
CA ASN A 3 2.04 20.41 -0.78
C ASN A 3 1.95 21.76 -0.05
N ASP A 4 1.30 21.82 1.12
CA ASP A 4 1.17 23.05 1.92
C ASP A 4 2.41 23.36 2.80
N GLY A 5 3.43 22.50 2.75
CA GLY A 5 4.68 22.63 3.52
C GLY A 5 4.61 22.05 4.94
N TRP A 6 3.49 21.44 5.34
CA TRP A 6 3.32 20.79 6.64
C TRP A 6 3.24 19.27 6.46
N SER A 7 3.84 18.55 7.39
CA SER A 7 3.85 17.08 7.32
C SER A 7 2.51 16.52 7.76
N ASP A 8 1.87 15.80 6.85
CA ASP A 8 0.68 14.99 7.11
C ASP A 8 1.07 13.56 7.48
N LEU A 9 0.15 12.78 8.01
CA LEU A 9 0.40 11.41 8.45
C LEU A 9 -0.56 10.44 7.77
N TYR A 10 -0.03 9.39 7.16
CA TYR A 10 -0.83 8.24 6.74
C TYR A 10 -0.46 7.03 7.59
N ILE A 11 -1.43 6.48 8.31
CA ILE A 11 -1.26 5.37 9.24
C ILE A 11 -1.92 4.14 8.65
N THR A 12 -1.14 3.06 8.49
CA THR A 12 -1.61 1.76 8.02
C THR A 12 -1.90 0.83 9.20
N GLY A 13 -2.88 -0.06 9.05
CA GLY A 13 -3.23 -1.00 10.10
C GLY A 13 -4.11 -2.16 9.63
N VAL A 14 -4.54 -2.97 10.60
CA VAL A 14 -5.43 -4.09 10.34
C VAL A 14 -6.86 -3.59 10.18
N ASN A 15 -7.42 -3.71 8.98
CA ASN A 15 -8.78 -3.26 8.63
C ASN A 15 -9.01 -1.75 8.79
N ILE A 16 -7.94 -0.96 8.87
CA ILE A 16 -8.03 0.49 9.01
C ILE A 16 -6.79 1.16 8.42
N ASN A 17 -7.00 2.18 7.61
CA ASN A 17 -5.97 3.16 7.23
C ASN A 17 -6.52 4.55 7.51
N ILE A 18 -5.66 5.48 7.93
CA ILE A 18 -6.07 6.82 8.31
C ILE A 18 -5.11 7.84 7.70
N LEU A 19 -5.66 8.84 7.00
CA LEU A 19 -4.94 10.03 6.57
C LEU A 19 -5.28 11.20 7.50
N TYR A 20 -4.29 11.70 8.19
CA TYR A 20 -4.39 12.88 9.03
C TYR A 20 -3.78 14.10 8.33
N HIS A 21 -4.61 15.11 8.11
CA HIS A 21 -4.17 16.44 7.68
C HIS A 21 -3.63 17.24 8.88
N ASN A 22 -2.46 17.85 8.72
CA ASN A 22 -1.86 18.73 9.72
C ASN A 22 -2.50 20.13 9.65
N ASN A 23 -3.19 20.55 10.70
CA ASN A 23 -3.90 21.83 10.75
C ASN A 23 -2.98 23.04 11.02
N GLN A 24 -1.66 22.85 11.10
CA GLN A 24 -0.65 23.89 11.35
C GLN A 24 -0.71 24.52 12.76
N ASP A 25 -1.62 24.06 13.60
CA ASP A 25 -1.83 24.54 14.99
C ASP A 25 -1.50 23.46 16.06
N LYS A 26 -0.75 22.41 15.67
CA LYS A 26 -0.40 21.22 16.46
C LYS A 26 -1.57 20.23 16.62
N THR A 27 -2.61 20.36 15.85
CA THR A 27 -3.70 19.39 15.76
C THR A 27 -3.74 18.73 14.38
N PHE A 28 -4.48 17.63 14.29
CA PHE A 28 -4.68 16.88 13.04
C PHE A 28 -6.17 16.62 12.84
N THR A 29 -6.59 16.65 11.59
CA THR A 29 -7.95 16.28 11.16
C THR A 29 -7.91 14.98 10.39
N ASP A 30 -8.76 14.00 10.72
CA ASP A 30 -8.95 12.79 9.92
C ASP A 30 -9.70 13.16 8.64
N VAL A 31 -9.02 12.99 7.50
CA VAL A 31 -9.54 13.29 6.16
C VAL A 31 -9.66 12.04 5.29
N THR A 32 -9.51 10.85 5.86
CA THR A 32 -9.42 9.56 5.17
C THR A 32 -10.56 9.31 4.18
N GLU A 33 -11.79 9.47 4.64
CA GLU A 33 -12.99 9.24 3.83
C GLU A 33 -13.14 10.30 2.74
N ILE A 34 -12.89 11.58 3.06
CA ILE A 34 -12.98 12.70 2.12
C ILE A 34 -11.91 12.57 1.04
N ALA A 35 -10.70 12.20 1.44
CA ALA A 35 -9.58 11.98 0.52
C ALA A 35 -9.72 10.68 -0.31
N GLY A 36 -10.58 9.74 0.09
CA GLY A 36 -10.81 8.50 -0.64
C GLY A 36 -9.70 7.44 -0.46
N VAL A 37 -8.96 7.45 0.66
CA VAL A 37 -7.78 6.60 0.87
C VAL A 37 -7.94 5.58 2.00
N THR A 38 -9.14 5.08 2.21
CA THR A 38 -9.48 4.12 3.28
C THR A 38 -8.79 2.77 3.14
N GLY A 39 -8.24 2.44 1.96
CA GLY A 39 -7.72 1.12 1.63
C GLY A 39 -8.81 0.09 1.32
N GLN A 40 -10.08 0.47 1.39
CA GLN A 40 -11.18 -0.47 1.18
C GLN A 40 -11.29 -0.88 -0.28
N PHE A 41 -11.26 -2.19 -0.54
CA PHE A 41 -11.50 -2.75 -1.88
C PHE A 41 -12.97 -2.57 -2.31
N THR A 42 -13.22 -2.61 -3.60
CA THR A 42 -14.58 -2.54 -4.19
C THR A 42 -15.53 -3.60 -3.64
N SER A 43 -15.02 -4.73 -3.17
CA SER A 43 -15.78 -5.77 -2.46
C SER A 43 -16.27 -5.35 -1.06
N GLY A 44 -15.89 -4.17 -0.57
CA GLY A 44 -16.16 -3.70 0.78
C GLY A 44 -15.19 -4.24 1.84
N ARG A 45 -14.25 -5.11 1.45
CA ARG A 45 -13.24 -5.68 2.36
C ARG A 45 -12.16 -4.66 2.67
N LYS A 46 -11.76 -4.57 3.92
CA LYS A 46 -10.63 -3.77 4.38
C LYS A 46 -9.38 -4.64 4.50
N PRO A 47 -8.23 -4.19 3.98
CA PRO A 47 -6.99 -4.96 4.03
C PRO A 47 -6.30 -4.89 5.40
N TRP A 48 -5.32 -5.75 5.57
CA TRP A 48 -4.26 -5.57 6.53
C TRP A 48 -3.12 -4.84 5.82
N SER A 49 -3.09 -3.51 5.94
CA SER A 49 -2.00 -2.69 5.40
C SER A 49 -0.87 -2.57 6.42
N VAL A 50 0.38 -2.63 5.95
CA VAL A 50 1.57 -2.70 6.82
C VAL A 50 2.59 -1.60 6.55
N ALA A 51 2.59 -1.03 5.36
CA ALA A 51 3.48 0.06 4.99
C ALA A 51 2.82 0.98 3.95
N SER A 52 3.37 2.18 3.81
CA SER A 52 2.99 3.12 2.76
C SER A 52 4.19 3.95 2.32
N ALA A 53 4.13 4.47 1.10
CA ALA A 53 5.13 5.38 0.57
C ALA A 53 4.47 6.50 -0.24
N TRP A 54 5.03 7.70 -0.13
CA TRP A 54 4.64 8.88 -0.89
C TRP A 54 5.67 9.17 -1.98
N PHE A 55 5.24 9.30 -3.23
CA PHE A 55 6.09 9.68 -4.36
C PHE A 55 5.21 10.11 -5.53
N ASP A 56 5.78 10.88 -6.44
CA ASP A 56 5.13 11.32 -7.68
C ASP A 56 5.45 10.30 -8.79
N TYR A 57 4.54 9.31 -9.02
CA TYR A 57 4.81 8.23 -9.97
C TYR A 57 4.62 8.66 -11.42
N ASN A 58 3.78 9.67 -11.67
CA ASN A 58 3.38 10.12 -13.00
C ASN A 58 4.04 11.46 -13.41
N ARG A 59 4.80 12.07 -12.49
CA ARG A 59 5.52 13.33 -12.65
C ARG A 59 4.61 14.52 -12.91
N ASP A 60 3.46 14.55 -12.26
CA ASP A 60 2.49 15.66 -12.33
C ASP A 60 2.73 16.73 -11.25
N GLY A 61 3.68 16.52 -10.34
CA GLY A 61 4.04 17.42 -9.26
C GLY A 61 3.23 17.21 -7.98
N HIS A 62 2.36 16.22 -7.93
CA HIS A 62 1.61 15.83 -6.74
C HIS A 62 2.14 14.52 -6.16
N LEU A 63 2.19 14.41 -4.84
CA LEU A 63 2.59 13.17 -4.18
C LEU A 63 1.43 12.16 -4.21
N ASP A 64 1.68 11.04 -4.85
CA ASP A 64 0.80 9.88 -4.89
C ASP A 64 1.07 8.96 -3.70
N LEU A 65 0.15 8.07 -3.38
CA LEU A 65 0.23 7.19 -2.23
C LEU A 65 0.24 5.72 -2.65
N PHE A 66 1.32 5.02 -2.32
CA PHE A 66 1.40 3.56 -2.44
C PHE A 66 1.17 2.89 -1.09
N VAL A 67 0.28 1.89 -1.03
CA VAL A 67 -0.07 1.16 0.19
C VAL A 67 0.26 -0.31 0.02
N VAL A 68 1.09 -0.83 0.92
CA VAL A 68 1.50 -2.24 0.96
C VAL A 68 0.53 -3.02 1.82
N ASN A 69 -0.07 -4.05 1.24
CA ASN A 69 -1.00 -4.95 1.91
C ASN A 69 -0.38 -6.32 2.14
N TYR A 70 -0.72 -6.94 3.28
CA TYR A 70 -0.14 -8.19 3.75
C TYR A 70 -1.08 -9.37 3.52
N LEU A 71 -1.96 -9.65 4.46
CA LEU A 71 -2.77 -10.86 4.47
C LEU A 71 -4.27 -10.56 4.38
N ASP A 72 -4.99 -11.47 3.75
CA ASP A 72 -6.43 -11.56 3.87
C ASP A 72 -6.82 -12.17 5.21
N TRP A 73 -6.77 -11.35 6.25
CA TRP A 73 -7.07 -11.75 7.61
C TRP A 73 -8.31 -11.03 8.16
N SER A 74 -9.10 -11.74 8.93
CA SER A 74 -10.20 -11.17 9.70
C SER A 74 -10.38 -11.95 11.01
N LEU A 75 -11.00 -11.31 12.01
CA LEU A 75 -11.31 -11.98 13.27
C LEU A 75 -12.18 -13.23 13.08
N LYS A 76 -13.14 -13.19 12.16
CA LYS A 76 -14.03 -14.32 11.85
C LYS A 76 -13.31 -15.45 11.11
N GLY A 77 -12.32 -15.09 10.27
CA GLY A 77 -11.50 -16.04 9.49
C GLY A 77 -10.22 -16.47 10.20
N ASN A 78 -10.00 -16.04 11.44
CA ASN A 78 -8.78 -16.36 12.16
C ASN A 78 -8.65 -17.85 12.41
N LYS A 79 -7.53 -18.42 11.98
CA LYS A 79 -7.22 -19.85 12.14
C LYS A 79 -6.70 -20.13 13.54
N VAL A 80 -6.92 -21.34 14.03
CA VAL A 80 -6.43 -21.79 15.33
C VAL A 80 -5.24 -22.72 15.08
N CYS A 81 -4.08 -22.36 15.63
CA CYS A 81 -2.84 -23.11 15.48
C CYS A 81 -2.28 -23.51 16.83
N GLY A 82 -1.53 -24.64 16.86
CA GLY A 82 -1.05 -25.27 18.09
C GLY A 82 -2.03 -26.30 18.66
N ASP A 83 -1.59 -26.97 19.72
CA ASP A 83 -2.35 -28.00 20.40
C ASP A 83 -3.35 -27.40 21.41
N VAL A 84 -4.28 -28.26 21.91
CA VAL A 84 -5.20 -27.89 22.99
C VAL A 84 -4.38 -27.45 24.22
N GLY A 85 -4.59 -26.23 24.66
CA GLY A 85 -3.86 -25.62 25.78
C GLY A 85 -2.50 -24.98 25.43
N LYS A 86 -2.01 -25.10 24.19
CA LYS A 86 -0.79 -24.44 23.69
C LYS A 86 -1.06 -23.75 22.36
N ARG A 87 -1.74 -22.61 22.39
CA ARG A 87 -1.99 -21.81 21.19
C ARG A 87 -0.71 -21.18 20.69
N LEU A 88 -0.48 -21.28 19.38
CA LEU A 88 0.63 -20.65 18.67
C LEU A 88 0.09 -19.66 17.64
N SER A 89 0.92 -18.69 17.26
CA SER A 89 0.64 -17.88 16.08
C SER A 89 0.63 -18.75 14.83
N CYS A 90 -0.36 -18.56 13.98
CA CYS A 90 -0.43 -19.28 12.73
C CYS A 90 0.61 -18.76 11.75
N SER A 91 1.16 -19.69 10.94
CA SER A 91 2.04 -19.30 9.83
C SER A 91 1.29 -18.43 8.82
N PRO A 92 1.91 -17.38 8.30
CA PRO A 92 1.35 -16.56 7.19
C PRO A 92 1.01 -17.37 5.94
N ALA A 93 1.66 -18.52 5.74
CA ALA A 93 1.37 -19.44 4.65
C ALA A 93 -0.05 -20.01 4.65
N LEU A 94 -0.76 -19.90 5.77
CA LEU A 94 -2.15 -20.36 5.91
C LEU A 94 -3.19 -19.33 5.43
N TYR A 95 -2.76 -18.11 5.13
CA TYR A 95 -3.62 -17.01 4.69
C TYR A 95 -3.25 -16.59 3.27
N ASP A 96 -4.23 -16.13 2.52
CA ASP A 96 -3.98 -15.56 1.19
C ASP A 96 -3.34 -14.18 1.32
N GLY A 97 -2.51 -13.82 0.34
CA GLY A 97 -1.99 -12.48 0.20
C GLY A 97 -3.05 -11.49 -0.34
N LEU A 98 -2.70 -10.22 -0.38
CA LEU A 98 -3.53 -9.16 -0.91
C LEU A 98 -2.80 -8.35 -1.99
N PRO A 99 -3.52 -7.74 -2.95
CA PRO A 99 -2.91 -6.78 -3.86
C PRO A 99 -2.55 -5.50 -3.11
N ASN A 100 -1.48 -4.83 -3.56
CA ASN A 100 -1.14 -3.49 -3.12
C ASN A 100 -2.05 -2.46 -3.78
N ILE A 101 -2.09 -1.25 -3.23
CA ILE A 101 -2.92 -0.17 -3.75
C ILE A 101 -2.03 1.01 -4.16
N LEU A 102 -2.30 1.59 -5.32
CA LEU A 102 -1.74 2.87 -5.75
C LEU A 102 -2.88 3.88 -5.90
N TYR A 103 -2.77 4.96 -5.17
CA TYR A 103 -3.67 6.10 -5.24
C TYR A 103 -2.99 7.26 -5.95
N ARG A 104 -3.58 7.74 -7.04
CA ARG A 104 -3.17 8.97 -7.71
C ARG A 104 -3.79 10.17 -7.00
N ASN A 105 -2.97 11.15 -6.67
CA ASN A 105 -3.40 12.43 -6.13
C ASN A 105 -4.06 13.27 -7.23
N ASN A 106 -5.27 13.77 -7.00
CA ASN A 106 -6.00 14.59 -7.97
C ASN A 106 -5.64 16.09 -7.88
N GLY A 107 -4.77 16.50 -6.93
CA GLY A 107 -4.37 17.89 -6.71
C GLY A 107 -5.39 18.75 -5.96
N ASP A 108 -6.53 18.20 -5.59
CA ASP A 108 -7.61 18.89 -4.88
C ASP A 108 -7.85 18.36 -3.45
N GLY A 109 -6.92 17.56 -2.94
CA GLY A 109 -7.00 16.92 -1.63
C GLY A 109 -7.68 15.55 -1.65
N THR A 110 -8.12 15.08 -2.83
CA THR A 110 -8.69 13.75 -3.03
C THR A 110 -7.77 12.85 -3.84
N PHE A 111 -8.02 11.54 -3.80
CA PHE A 111 -7.25 10.55 -4.51
C PHE A 111 -8.14 9.61 -5.32
N THR A 112 -7.59 9.09 -6.40
CA THR A 112 -8.22 8.05 -7.23
C THR A 112 -7.43 6.76 -7.11
N ASP A 113 -8.09 5.64 -6.79
CA ASP A 113 -7.46 4.31 -6.84
C ASP A 113 -7.20 3.92 -8.30
N VAL A 114 -5.93 3.89 -8.68
CA VAL A 114 -5.44 3.54 -10.02
C VAL A 114 -4.74 2.19 -10.07
N SER A 115 -4.92 1.36 -9.03
CA SER A 115 -4.22 0.09 -8.89
C SER A 115 -4.44 -0.85 -10.08
N GLN A 116 -5.67 -0.90 -10.62
CA GLN A 116 -5.98 -1.74 -11.77
C GLN A 116 -5.45 -1.15 -13.09
N GLU A 117 -5.56 0.16 -13.28
CA GLU A 117 -5.06 0.86 -14.47
C GLU A 117 -3.54 0.73 -14.58
N THR A 118 -2.85 0.77 -13.45
CA THR A 118 -1.39 0.70 -13.35
C THR A 118 -0.85 -0.72 -13.26
N THR A 119 -1.70 -1.74 -13.30
CA THR A 119 -1.41 -3.18 -13.17
C THR A 119 -0.97 -3.64 -11.77
N ILE A 120 -0.65 -2.73 -10.84
CA ILE A 120 -0.23 -3.05 -9.46
C ILE A 120 -1.26 -3.95 -8.76
N GLY A 121 -2.55 -3.63 -8.89
CA GLY A 121 -3.66 -4.39 -8.28
C GLY A 121 -3.85 -5.80 -8.83
N SER A 122 -3.18 -6.15 -9.94
CA SER A 122 -3.22 -7.50 -10.52
C SER A 122 -2.24 -8.48 -9.86
N HIS A 123 -1.36 -8.00 -8.99
CA HIS A 123 -0.31 -8.79 -8.35
C HIS A 123 -0.62 -9.00 -6.87
N ILE A 124 -0.91 -10.25 -6.53
CA ILE A 124 -1.22 -10.66 -5.16
C ILE A 124 0.05 -11.15 -4.48
N GLY A 125 0.33 -10.64 -3.30
CA GLY A 125 1.48 -11.01 -2.49
C GLY A 125 1.23 -10.78 -1.01
N LYS A 126 2.25 -11.08 -0.19
CA LYS A 126 2.25 -10.85 1.25
C LYS A 126 3.22 -9.73 1.58
N GLY A 127 2.89 -8.53 1.10
CA GLY A 127 3.77 -7.36 1.22
C GLY A 127 4.10 -7.02 2.66
N MET A 128 5.37 -6.66 2.91
CA MET A 128 5.86 -6.26 4.23
C MET A 128 6.41 -4.83 4.23
N SER A 129 7.04 -4.42 3.13
CA SER A 129 7.67 -3.11 3.00
C SER A 129 7.79 -2.73 1.54
N ALA A 130 7.99 -1.44 1.27
CA ALA A 130 8.31 -0.95 -0.06
C ALA A 130 9.55 -0.06 -0.03
N ALA A 131 10.34 -0.10 -1.10
CA ALA A 131 11.37 0.87 -1.43
C ALA A 131 11.01 1.54 -2.75
N ILE A 132 11.21 2.85 -2.81
CA ILE A 132 10.86 3.71 -3.93
C ILE A 132 12.16 4.31 -4.47
N ALA A 133 12.51 4.01 -5.71
CA ALA A 133 13.71 4.53 -6.36
C ALA A 133 13.64 4.33 -7.88
N ASP A 134 14.36 5.17 -8.62
CA ASP A 134 14.70 4.92 -10.02
C ASP A 134 15.87 3.92 -10.02
N TYR A 135 15.59 2.61 -10.23
CA TYR A 135 16.62 1.58 -10.13
C TYR A 135 17.47 1.41 -11.39
N ASN A 136 16.99 1.93 -12.53
CA ASN A 136 17.58 1.75 -13.84
C ASN A 136 18.04 3.05 -14.51
N ASP A 137 17.97 4.18 -13.79
CA ASP A 137 18.37 5.51 -14.23
C ASP A 137 17.59 6.00 -15.48
N ASP A 138 16.31 5.61 -15.62
CA ASP A 138 15.47 6.06 -16.74
C ASP A 138 14.67 7.34 -16.44
N GLY A 139 14.79 7.83 -15.22
CA GLY A 139 14.12 9.03 -14.71
C GLY A 139 12.70 8.78 -14.23
N GLN A 140 12.23 7.54 -14.21
CA GLN A 140 10.94 7.16 -13.60
C GLN A 140 11.17 6.54 -12.22
N ILE A 141 10.22 6.74 -11.34
CA ILE A 141 10.31 6.15 -10.00
C ILE A 141 9.65 4.78 -10.00
N ASP A 142 10.41 3.76 -9.63
CA ASP A 142 10.01 2.36 -9.54
C ASP A 142 9.66 1.98 -8.11
N ILE A 143 9.04 0.80 -7.94
CA ILE A 143 8.62 0.29 -6.65
C ILE A 143 9.20 -1.12 -6.45
N PHE A 144 9.91 -1.32 -5.35
CA PHE A 144 10.30 -2.65 -4.89
C PHE A 144 9.49 -3.01 -3.64
N VAL A 145 8.81 -4.17 -3.65
CA VAL A 145 8.04 -4.67 -2.51
C VAL A 145 8.65 -5.96 -2.01
N THR A 146 8.97 -6.00 -0.72
CA THR A 146 9.35 -7.24 -0.04
C THR A 146 8.10 -8.01 0.35
N ASN A 147 8.07 -9.32 0.08
CA ASN A 147 6.97 -10.21 0.45
C ASN A 147 7.43 -11.25 1.48
N ASP A 148 6.54 -11.61 2.40
CA ASP A 148 6.77 -12.66 3.38
C ASP A 148 6.57 -14.04 2.76
N SER A 149 7.62 -14.87 2.79
CA SER A 149 7.60 -16.26 2.31
C SER A 149 7.23 -16.43 0.83
N GLU A 150 7.28 -15.37 0.03
CA GLU A 150 6.98 -15.34 -1.39
C GLU A 150 8.04 -14.52 -2.15
N ARG A 151 8.00 -14.55 -3.48
CA ARG A 151 8.90 -13.73 -4.30
C ARG A 151 8.58 -12.25 -4.12
N ASN A 152 9.62 -11.43 -4.03
CA ASN A 152 9.48 -9.99 -3.99
C ASN A 152 9.04 -9.44 -5.34
N PHE A 153 8.40 -8.28 -5.34
CA PHE A 153 7.97 -7.61 -6.55
C PHE A 153 8.93 -6.45 -6.88
N LEU A 154 9.32 -6.37 -8.13
CA LEU A 154 9.88 -5.16 -8.72
C LEU A 154 8.87 -4.66 -9.77
N PHE A 155 8.32 -3.50 -9.53
CA PHE A 155 7.41 -2.81 -10.41
C PHE A 155 8.18 -1.71 -11.14
N HIS A 156 8.49 -1.95 -12.41
CA HIS A 156 9.16 -0.99 -13.27
C HIS A 156 8.15 -0.02 -13.87
N ASN A 157 8.32 1.27 -13.62
CA ASN A 157 7.42 2.33 -14.06
C ASN A 157 7.58 2.64 -15.55
N ILE A 158 6.52 2.49 -16.31
CA ILE A 158 6.52 2.80 -17.74
C ILE A 158 5.90 4.18 -17.97
N LYS A 159 6.74 5.21 -17.90
CA LYS A 159 6.39 6.60 -18.21
C LYS A 159 5.20 7.15 -17.41
N GLY A 160 5.05 6.75 -16.15
CA GLY A 160 3.95 7.20 -15.30
C GLY A 160 2.57 6.69 -15.71
N LYS A 161 2.48 5.63 -16.51
CA LYS A 161 1.20 5.10 -17.02
C LYS A 161 0.82 3.78 -16.39
N TYR A 162 1.75 2.85 -16.33
CA TYR A 162 1.57 1.53 -15.75
C TYR A 162 2.91 0.96 -15.32
N PHE A 163 2.87 -0.14 -14.58
CA PHE A 163 4.08 -0.82 -14.09
C PHE A 163 4.22 -2.20 -14.72
N LEU A 164 5.43 -2.52 -15.18
CA LEU A 164 5.82 -3.88 -15.55
C LEU A 164 6.33 -4.61 -14.31
N HIS A 165 5.73 -5.74 -14.02
CA HIS A 165 6.11 -6.53 -12.86
C HIS A 165 7.18 -7.56 -13.21
N THR A 166 8.19 -7.68 -12.33
CA THR A 166 9.18 -8.74 -12.33
C THR A 166 9.29 -9.35 -10.93
N ASN A 167 9.24 -10.68 -10.85
CA ASN A 167 9.49 -11.39 -9.61
C ASN A 167 11.00 -11.39 -9.30
N VAL A 168 11.37 -10.93 -8.12
CA VAL A 168 12.75 -10.90 -7.66
C VAL A 168 12.93 -11.89 -6.53
N VAL A 169 13.93 -12.76 -6.67
CA VAL A 169 14.35 -13.69 -5.60
C VAL A 169 15.53 -13.04 -4.90
N CYS A 170 15.37 -12.69 -3.63
CA CYS A 170 16.53 -12.42 -2.78
C CYS A 170 17.17 -13.76 -2.44
N ILE A 171 18.41 -13.98 -2.89
CA ILE A 171 19.25 -15.14 -2.56
C ILE A 171 19.88 -14.91 -1.19
#